data_53fa38b5b5f53a49e0c7270515e3d089
#
_entry.id   53fa38b5b5f53a49e0c7270515e3d089
#
_cell.length_a   1.000
_cell.length_b   1.000
_cell.length_c   1.000
_cell.angle_alpha   90.00
_cell.angle_beta   90.00
_cell.angle_gamma   90.00
#
_symmetry.space_group_name_H-M   'P 1'
#
loop_
_entity.id
_entity.type
_entity.pdbx_description
1 polymer ?
#
loop_
_entity_poly.entity_id
_entity_poly.type
_entity_poly.pdbx_seq_one_letter_code
_entity_poly.pdbx_strand_id
1 'polypeptide(L)'
;MRPDDPSLLRDTEARVLAWCEQAGLFAHGQRVAAAVSGGADSMALLRILLALAGRLEVEVSACHVNHKLRGAAADADEAFVRGECARLGVPLQVCRAGEDGLPLAGGGEAGARALRYACFERVHAGGIDRIATAHTVTD
;
A
#
# COMPACT_ATOMS: atom_id res chain seq x y z
N MET A 1 -3.85 -18.93 -18.06
CA MET A 1 -2.99 -17.74 -18.05
C MET A 1 -2.40 -17.57 -16.65
N ARG A 2 -1.12 -17.38 -16.57
CA ARG A 2 -0.45 -17.25 -15.28
C ARG A 2 -0.61 -15.83 -14.74
N PRO A 3 -0.79 -15.64 -13.42
CA PRO A 3 -0.90 -14.30 -12.85
C PRO A 3 0.33 -13.42 -13.06
N ASP A 4 1.49 -14.05 -13.29
CA ASP A 4 2.76 -13.37 -13.51
C ASP A 4 3.13 -13.21 -14.99
N ASP A 5 2.18 -13.46 -15.89
CA ASP A 5 2.41 -13.30 -17.33
C ASP A 5 2.74 -11.83 -17.66
N PRO A 6 3.89 -11.57 -18.28
CA PRO A 6 4.29 -10.18 -18.58
C PRO A 6 3.30 -9.44 -19.49
N SER A 7 2.61 -10.15 -20.39
CA SER A 7 1.59 -9.53 -21.25
C SER A 7 0.41 -9.04 -20.43
N LEU A 8 -0.05 -9.86 -19.49
CA LEU A 8 -1.17 -9.52 -18.63
C LEU A 8 -0.82 -8.30 -17.74
N LEU A 9 0.39 -8.27 -17.20
CA LEU A 9 0.85 -7.15 -16.39
C LEU A 9 0.88 -5.86 -17.20
N ARG A 10 1.38 -5.90 -18.42
CA ARG A 10 1.43 -4.71 -19.27
C ARG A 10 0.04 -4.20 -19.64
N ASP A 11 -0.90 -5.11 -19.94
CA ASP A 11 -2.29 -4.72 -20.21
C ASP A 11 -2.93 -4.09 -18.98
N THR A 12 -2.70 -4.67 -17.81
CA THR A 12 -3.22 -4.13 -16.55
C THR A 12 -2.61 -2.77 -16.25
N GLU A 13 -1.32 -2.62 -16.44
CA GLU A 13 -0.64 -1.34 -16.26
C GLU A 13 -1.22 -0.27 -17.18
N ALA A 14 -1.46 -0.59 -18.45
CA ALA A 14 -2.03 0.35 -19.41
C ALA A 14 -3.44 0.79 -19.00
N ARG A 15 -4.26 -0.15 -18.51
CA ARG A 15 -5.60 0.17 -18.04
C ARG A 15 -5.59 1.04 -16.79
N VAL A 16 -4.72 0.72 -15.85
CA VAL A 16 -4.60 1.51 -14.61
C VAL A 16 -4.10 2.91 -14.94
N LEU A 17 -3.11 3.03 -15.83
CA LEU A 17 -2.60 4.32 -16.25
C LEU A 17 -3.70 5.16 -16.90
N ALA A 18 -4.44 4.59 -17.83
CA ALA A 18 -5.54 5.30 -18.50
C ALA A 18 -6.60 5.76 -17.50
N TRP A 19 -6.94 4.91 -16.55
CA TRP A 19 -7.92 5.25 -15.53
C TRP A 19 -7.41 6.37 -14.62
N CYS A 20 -6.15 6.30 -14.19
CA CYS A 20 -5.55 7.35 -13.36
C CYS A 20 -5.54 8.69 -14.08
N GLU A 21 -5.21 8.71 -15.36
CA GLU A 21 -5.19 9.94 -16.14
C GLU A 21 -6.58 10.52 -16.32
N GLN A 22 -7.57 9.67 -16.66
CA GLN A 22 -8.95 10.12 -16.86
C GLN A 22 -9.58 10.62 -15.57
N ALA A 23 -9.33 9.94 -14.46
CA ALA A 23 -9.91 10.30 -13.18
C ALA A 23 -9.15 11.41 -12.46
N GLY A 24 -7.95 11.78 -12.94
CA GLY A 24 -7.13 12.78 -12.29
C GLY A 24 -6.72 12.40 -10.89
N LEU A 25 -6.45 11.10 -10.65
CA LEU A 25 -6.18 10.59 -9.32
C LEU A 25 -4.90 11.12 -8.69
N PHE A 26 -3.90 11.36 -9.52
CA PHE A 26 -2.60 11.82 -9.03
C PHE A 26 -2.15 13.06 -9.79
N ALA A 27 -1.70 14.06 -9.07
CA ALA A 27 -1.05 15.21 -9.66
C ALA A 27 0.46 14.96 -9.76
N HIS A 28 1.11 15.59 -10.72
CA HIS A 28 2.55 15.48 -10.91
C HIS A 28 3.30 15.94 -9.66
N GLY A 29 4.31 15.20 -9.27
CA GLY A 29 5.13 15.51 -8.11
C GLY A 29 4.55 15.03 -6.78
N GLN A 30 3.38 14.42 -6.79
CA GLN A 30 2.79 13.89 -5.55
C GLN A 30 3.56 12.68 -5.05
N ARG A 31 3.52 12.50 -3.73
CA ARG A 31 4.04 11.32 -3.05
C ARG A 31 2.88 10.39 -2.78
N VAL A 32 2.98 9.17 -3.29
CA VAL A 32 1.94 8.16 -3.19
C VAL A 32 2.46 6.98 -2.40
N ALA A 33 1.73 6.54 -1.39
CA ALA A 33 2.06 5.33 -0.66
C ALA A 33 1.06 4.23 -1.00
N ALA A 34 1.57 3.05 -1.33
CA ALA A 34 0.74 1.86 -1.48
C ALA A 34 0.58 1.21 -0.11
N ALA A 35 -0.65 0.96 0.30
CA ALA A 35 -0.92 0.22 1.53
C ALA A 35 -0.79 -1.28 1.21
N VAL A 36 0.24 -1.91 1.77
CA VAL A 36 0.56 -3.31 1.46
C VAL A 36 0.34 -4.20 2.68
N SER A 37 -0.48 -5.22 2.50
CA SER A 37 -0.78 -6.20 3.56
C SER A 37 0.12 -7.43 3.51
N GLY A 38 0.83 -7.61 2.41
CA GLY A 38 1.56 -8.85 2.12
C GLY A 38 0.78 -9.81 1.25
N GLY A 39 -0.50 -9.55 1.00
CA GLY A 39 -1.31 -10.35 0.09
C GLY A 39 -1.01 -10.02 -1.36
N ALA A 40 -1.44 -10.93 -2.25
CA ALA A 40 -1.13 -10.82 -3.68
C ALA A 40 -1.65 -9.53 -4.30
N ASP A 41 -2.87 -9.11 -3.96
CA ASP A 41 -3.48 -7.93 -4.55
C ASP A 41 -2.74 -6.65 -4.17
N SER A 42 -2.35 -6.50 -2.90
CA SER A 42 -1.64 -5.31 -2.45
C SER A 42 -0.22 -5.26 -3.00
N MET A 43 0.43 -6.40 -3.16
CA MET A 43 1.76 -6.46 -3.76
C MET A 43 1.70 -6.14 -5.26
N ALA A 44 0.65 -6.61 -5.95
CA ALA A 44 0.43 -6.28 -7.35
C ALA A 44 0.21 -4.77 -7.52
N LEU A 45 -0.57 -4.16 -6.64
CA LEU A 45 -0.78 -2.71 -6.65
C LEU A 45 0.52 -1.95 -6.53
N LEU A 46 1.36 -2.34 -5.57
CA LEU A 46 2.67 -1.70 -5.38
C LEU A 46 3.52 -1.79 -6.65
N ARG A 47 3.59 -2.97 -7.26
CA ARG A 47 4.38 -3.18 -8.47
C ARG A 47 3.85 -2.37 -9.65
N ILE A 48 2.53 -2.27 -9.79
CA ILE A 48 1.90 -1.47 -10.85
C ILE A 48 2.24 0.01 -10.64
N LEU A 49 2.11 0.51 -9.44
CA LEU A 49 2.44 1.91 -9.13
C LEU A 49 3.92 2.20 -9.41
N LEU A 50 4.82 1.28 -9.06
CA LEU A 50 6.24 1.44 -9.35
C LEU A 50 6.51 1.49 -10.85
N ALA A 51 5.83 0.63 -11.61
CA ALA A 51 5.98 0.62 -13.06
C ALA A 51 5.46 1.91 -13.71
N LEU A 52 4.42 2.50 -13.14
CA LEU A 52 3.80 3.71 -13.68
C LEU A 52 4.35 5.01 -13.10
N ALA A 53 5.19 4.93 -12.07
CA ALA A 53 5.65 6.11 -11.33
C ALA A 53 6.26 7.18 -12.24
N GLY A 54 7.06 6.76 -13.20
CA GLY A 54 7.68 7.70 -14.14
C GLY A 54 6.66 8.39 -15.04
N ARG A 55 5.67 7.65 -15.53
CA ARG A 55 4.63 8.20 -16.41
C ARG A 55 3.65 9.09 -15.65
N LEU A 56 3.34 8.73 -14.43
CA LEU A 56 2.46 9.52 -13.56
C LEU A 56 3.20 10.68 -12.91
N GLU A 57 4.52 10.64 -12.96
CA GLU A 57 5.39 11.65 -12.33
C GLU A 57 5.10 11.75 -10.83
N VAL A 58 5.04 10.59 -10.17
CA VAL A 58 4.82 10.49 -8.72
C VAL A 58 5.96 9.73 -8.06
N GLU A 59 6.17 9.99 -6.78
CA GLU A 59 7.09 9.22 -5.96
C GLU A 59 6.29 8.14 -5.24
N VAL A 60 6.74 6.88 -5.34
CA VAL A 60 6.04 5.74 -4.75
C VAL A 60 6.79 5.23 -3.53
N SER A 61 6.04 5.04 -2.46
CA SER A 61 6.50 4.37 -1.25
C SER A 61 5.44 3.37 -0.82
N ALA A 62 5.65 2.72 0.33
CA ALA A 62 4.71 1.75 0.84
C ALA A 62 4.45 2.00 2.33
N CYS A 63 3.27 1.58 2.79
CA CYS A 63 2.96 1.53 4.22
C CYS A 63 2.32 0.18 4.54
N HIS A 64 2.55 -0.28 5.75
CA HIS A 64 2.05 -1.57 6.22
C HIS A 64 1.52 -1.41 7.64
N VAL A 65 0.36 -2.01 7.89
CA VAL A 65 -0.25 -2.01 9.21
C VAL A 65 -0.12 -3.39 9.82
N ASN A 66 0.56 -3.49 10.95
CA ASN A 66 0.65 -4.72 11.73
C ASN A 66 -0.35 -4.64 12.88
N HIS A 67 -1.42 -5.41 12.78
CA HIS A 67 -2.51 -5.37 13.76
C HIS A 67 -2.17 -6.09 15.06
N LYS A 68 -1.11 -6.91 15.07
CA LYS A 68 -0.68 -7.70 16.24
C LYS A 68 -1.73 -8.70 16.73
N LEU A 69 -2.74 -8.98 15.93
CA LEU A 69 -3.84 -9.85 16.32
C LEU A 69 -3.51 -11.35 16.26
N ARG A 70 -2.57 -11.72 15.39
CA ARG A 70 -2.18 -13.12 15.19
C ARG A 70 -0.76 -13.41 15.60
N GLY A 71 -0.17 -12.59 16.44
CA GLY A 71 1.17 -12.81 16.95
C GLY A 71 2.19 -13.06 15.85
N ALA A 72 2.73 -14.29 15.80
CA ALA A 72 3.79 -14.64 14.84
C ALA A 72 3.37 -14.49 13.38
N ALA A 73 2.08 -14.74 13.05
CA ALA A 73 1.63 -14.60 11.67
C ALA A 73 1.64 -13.13 11.21
N ALA A 74 1.22 -12.22 12.07
CA ALA A 74 1.27 -10.79 11.75
C ALA A 74 2.70 -10.29 11.61
N ASP A 75 3.60 -10.77 12.45
CA ASP A 75 5.01 -10.41 12.38
C ASP A 75 5.68 -11.02 11.14
N ALA A 76 5.26 -12.21 10.71
CA ALA A 76 5.75 -12.83 9.49
C ALA A 76 5.31 -12.03 8.25
N ASP A 77 4.07 -11.53 8.23
CA ASP A 77 3.59 -10.67 7.15
C ASP A 77 4.41 -9.38 7.09
N GLU A 78 4.69 -8.78 8.23
CA GLU A 78 5.54 -7.59 8.28
C GLU A 78 6.94 -7.87 7.74
N ALA A 79 7.56 -8.99 8.15
CA ALA A 79 8.88 -9.37 7.68
C ALA A 79 8.90 -9.58 6.16
N PHE A 80 7.85 -10.22 5.62
CA PHE A 80 7.71 -10.41 4.18
C PHE A 80 7.65 -9.07 3.44
N VAL A 81 6.81 -8.16 3.92
CA VAL A 81 6.66 -6.83 3.30
C VAL A 81 7.98 -6.05 3.36
N ARG A 82 8.66 -6.08 4.50
CA ARG A 82 9.97 -5.43 4.63
C ARG A 82 10.98 -5.97 3.63
N GLY A 83 11.03 -7.28 3.47
CA GLY A 83 11.94 -7.92 2.52
C GLY A 83 11.63 -7.54 1.08
N GLU A 84 10.35 -7.54 0.70
CA GLU A 84 9.95 -7.18 -0.65
C GLU A 84 10.18 -5.71 -0.96
N CYS A 85 9.88 -4.82 -0.04
CA CYS A 85 10.15 -3.39 -0.24
C CYS A 85 11.64 -3.11 -0.34
N ALA A 86 12.46 -3.79 0.47
CA ALA A 86 13.91 -3.65 0.38
C ALA A 86 14.42 -4.12 -0.98
N ARG A 87 13.92 -5.26 -1.47
CA ARG A 87 14.30 -5.80 -2.77
C ARG A 87 13.90 -4.86 -3.92
N LEU A 88 12.75 -4.21 -3.79
CA LEU A 88 12.25 -3.28 -4.82
C LEU A 88 12.83 -1.87 -4.67
N GLY A 89 13.56 -1.60 -3.60
CA GLY A 89 14.10 -0.27 -3.35
C GLY A 89 13.05 0.76 -2.95
N VAL A 90 11.98 0.32 -2.29
CA VAL A 90 10.83 1.17 -1.93
C VAL A 90 10.91 1.53 -0.46
N PRO A 91 10.82 2.83 -0.12
CA PRO A 91 10.68 3.22 1.30
C PRO A 91 9.41 2.64 1.90
N LEU A 92 9.49 2.15 3.13
CA LEU A 92 8.38 1.52 3.82
C LEU A 92 8.18 2.14 5.19
N GLN A 93 6.96 2.52 5.51
CA GLN A 93 6.56 2.90 6.84
C GLN A 93 5.67 1.81 7.44
N VAL A 94 6.02 1.33 8.63
CA VAL A 94 5.26 0.29 9.32
C VAL A 94 4.57 0.92 10.53
N CYS A 95 3.28 0.65 10.67
CA CYS A 95 2.49 1.06 11.82
C CYS A 95 2.08 -0.20 12.58
N ARG A 96 2.43 -0.27 13.86
CA ARG A 96 2.09 -1.42 14.72
C ARG A 96 1.06 -1.02 15.75
N ALA A 97 0.09 -1.91 15.97
CA ALA A 97 -0.94 -1.70 16.97
C ALA A 97 -0.31 -1.45 18.35
N GLY A 98 -0.78 -0.41 19.03
CA GLY A 98 -0.32 -0.09 20.38
C GLY A 98 1.05 0.52 20.50
N GLU A 99 1.77 0.76 19.39
CA GLU A 99 3.08 1.40 19.39
C GLU A 99 2.98 2.83 18.87
N ASP A 100 3.85 3.68 19.37
CA ASP A 100 3.98 5.08 18.94
C ASP A 100 2.65 5.87 18.97
N GLY A 101 1.82 5.59 19.95
CA GLY A 101 0.54 6.28 20.10
C GLY A 101 -0.59 5.73 19.24
N LEU A 102 -0.35 4.66 18.49
CA LEU A 102 -1.38 4.03 17.69
C LEU A 102 -2.33 3.18 18.55
N PRO A 103 -3.61 3.11 18.19
CA PRO A 103 -4.56 2.30 18.96
C PRO A 103 -4.25 0.81 18.86
N LEU A 104 -4.76 0.05 19.83
CA LEU A 104 -4.77 -1.40 19.76
C LEU A 104 -5.84 -1.83 18.76
N ALA A 105 -5.57 -2.91 18.02
CA ALA A 105 -6.49 -3.43 17.03
C ALA A 105 -7.50 -4.42 17.64
N GLY A 106 -7.97 -4.17 18.85
CA GLY A 106 -9.01 -4.98 19.48
C GLY A 106 -10.39 -4.63 18.94
N GLY A 107 -11.35 -5.55 19.10
CA GLY A 107 -12.73 -5.26 18.75
C GLY A 107 -13.12 -5.53 17.31
N GLY A 108 -12.53 -6.52 16.67
CA GLY A 108 -12.92 -6.96 15.34
C GLY A 108 -12.61 -5.96 14.24
N GLU A 109 -13.51 -5.86 13.26
CA GLU A 109 -13.29 -5.03 12.10
C GLU A 109 -13.24 -3.53 12.42
N ALA A 110 -14.02 -3.08 13.38
CA ALA A 110 -14.02 -1.69 13.79
C ALA A 110 -12.67 -1.27 14.38
N GLY A 111 -12.08 -2.13 15.20
CA GLY A 111 -10.74 -1.87 15.75
C GLY A 111 -9.65 -1.87 14.66
N ALA A 112 -9.74 -2.81 13.73
CA ALA A 112 -8.80 -2.87 12.61
C ALA A 112 -8.90 -1.61 11.73
N ARG A 113 -10.11 -1.14 11.48
CA ARG A 113 -10.36 0.06 10.70
C ARG A 113 -9.80 1.31 11.39
N ALA A 114 -10.02 1.42 12.70
CA ALA A 114 -9.49 2.56 13.48
C ALA A 114 -7.97 2.61 13.42
N LEU A 115 -7.31 1.47 13.56
CA LEU A 115 -5.86 1.40 13.46
C LEU A 115 -5.37 1.77 12.06
N ARG A 116 -6.05 1.29 11.03
CA ARG A 116 -5.70 1.60 9.65
C ARG A 116 -5.79 3.10 9.37
N TYR A 117 -6.89 3.74 9.80
CA TYR A 117 -7.03 5.18 9.62
C TYR A 117 -5.98 5.96 10.42
N ALA A 118 -5.67 5.55 11.64
CA ALA A 118 -4.62 6.19 12.42
C ALA A 118 -3.26 6.08 11.74
N CYS A 119 -2.97 4.94 11.14
CA CYS A 119 -1.76 4.74 10.34
C CYS A 119 -1.74 5.69 9.13
N PHE A 120 -2.84 5.78 8.40
CA PHE A 120 -2.93 6.63 7.23
C PHE A 120 -2.75 8.12 7.59
N GLU A 121 -3.32 8.56 8.69
CA GLU A 121 -3.08 9.93 9.18
C GLU A 121 -1.61 10.18 9.45
N ARG A 122 -0.93 9.22 10.06
CA ARG A 122 0.51 9.33 10.32
C ARG A 122 1.31 9.38 9.03
N VAL A 123 0.94 8.55 8.05
CA VAL A 123 1.60 8.52 6.74
C VAL A 123 1.42 9.85 6.03
N HIS A 124 0.22 10.41 6.04
CA HIS A 124 -0.03 11.73 5.49
C HIS A 124 0.76 12.82 6.21
N ALA A 125 0.83 12.77 7.53
CA ALA A 125 1.59 13.73 8.30
C ALA A 125 3.08 13.71 7.98
N GLY A 126 3.58 12.56 7.53
CA GLY A 126 4.97 12.39 7.10
C GLY A 126 5.27 12.89 5.67
N GLY A 127 4.28 13.45 4.98
CA GLY A 127 4.49 14.05 3.66
C GLY A 127 3.90 13.28 2.50
N ILE A 128 3.15 12.21 2.75
CA ILE A 128 2.48 11.45 1.69
C ILE A 128 1.17 12.14 1.31
N ASP A 129 0.99 12.39 0.03
CA ASP A 129 -0.19 13.10 -0.48
C ASP A 129 -1.39 12.18 -0.70
N ARG A 130 -1.14 10.95 -1.17
CA ARG A 130 -2.18 9.99 -1.48
C ARG A 130 -1.80 8.61 -0.99
N ILE A 131 -2.78 7.85 -0.53
CA ILE A 131 -2.59 6.45 -0.16
C ILE A 131 -3.48 5.60 -1.06
N ALA A 132 -2.85 4.66 -1.77
CA ALA A 132 -3.55 3.74 -2.65
C ALA A 132 -3.76 2.42 -1.92
N THR A 133 -4.98 1.87 -2.01
CA THR A 133 -5.30 0.58 -1.43
C THR A 133 -5.77 -0.37 -2.53
N ALA A 134 -5.59 -1.67 -2.30
CA ALA A 134 -6.02 -2.70 -3.24
C ALA A 134 -7.50 -3.04 -3.10
N HIS A 135 -8.22 -2.35 -2.24
CA HIS A 135 -9.66 -2.54 -2.10
C HIS A 135 -10.37 -1.99 -3.32
N THR A 136 -11.21 -2.81 -3.93
CA THR A 136 -11.87 -2.45 -5.17
C THR A 136 -13.10 -1.61 -4.97
N VAL A 137 -13.50 -1.36 -3.76
CA VAL A 137 -14.81 -0.78 -3.54
C VAL A 137 -14.76 0.31 -2.52
N THR A 138 -15.27 1.43 -2.91
CA THR A 138 -15.90 2.38 -2.01
C THR A 138 -15.09 2.77 -0.77
N ASP A 139 -13.86 2.88 -0.91
CA ASP A 139 -13.08 3.52 0.15
C ASP A 139 -12.90 5.00 -0.12
#